data_f8de8a7b9a66863e3ea87e9e3c8cfe8f
#
_entry.id   f8de8a7b9a66863e3ea87e9e3c8cfe8f
#
_cell.length_a   1.000
_cell.length_b   1.000
_cell.length_c   1.000
_cell.angle_alpha   90.00
_cell.angle_beta   90.00
_cell.angle_gamma   90.00
#
_symmetry.space_group_name_H-M   'P 1'
#
loop_
_entity.id
_entity.type
_entity.pdbx_description
1 polymer ?
#
loop_
_entity_poly.entity_id
_entity_poly.type
_entity_poly.pdbx_seq_one_letter_code
_entity_poly.pdbx_strand_id
1 'polypeptide(L)'
;TPTMKEIDELMEAKPEIIALDATNRLRPGGVTLKEFYNAVRKEYPEQLLMADCSTLEEAVYADGLGFDFIGTTLVGYTEESKDVRIEQNDFALIREILNRVTHRVIAEGNINTPEKVHKVMGMGVYSVVVGTAITRPQAITREFVKALEK
;
A
#
# COMPACT_ATOMS: atom_id res chain seq x y z
N THR A 1 10.76 5.18 -0.68
CA THR A 1 11.16 6.02 0.47
C THR A 1 11.82 5.18 1.57
N PRO A 2 13.02 4.66 1.34
CA PRO A 2 13.68 3.77 2.29
C PRO A 2 14.58 4.48 3.30
N THR A 3 14.89 5.77 3.14
CA THR A 3 15.78 6.53 4.03
C THR A 3 15.26 7.93 4.32
N MET A 4 15.82 8.59 5.35
CA MET A 4 15.47 9.98 5.67
C MET A 4 15.79 10.94 4.53
N LYS A 5 16.83 10.66 3.74
CA LYS A 5 17.19 11.51 2.60
C LYS A 5 16.02 11.63 1.60
N GLU A 6 15.37 10.53 1.23
CA GLU A 6 14.22 10.56 0.33
C GLU A 6 13.00 11.23 0.98
N ILE A 7 12.85 11.13 2.31
CA ILE A 7 11.81 11.86 3.02
C ILE A 7 12.06 13.37 2.92
N ASP A 8 13.28 13.82 3.19
CA ASP A 8 13.65 15.25 3.13
C ASP A 8 13.41 15.82 1.72
N GLU A 9 13.82 15.08 0.67
CA GLU A 9 13.57 15.45 -0.72
C GLU A 9 12.08 15.54 -1.06
N LEU A 10 11.24 14.62 -0.54
CA LEU A 10 9.78 14.67 -0.73
C LEU A 10 9.16 15.86 -0.01
N MET A 11 9.64 16.18 1.19
CA MET A 11 9.13 17.31 1.97
C MET A 11 9.35 18.66 1.29
N GLU A 12 10.32 18.79 0.40
CA GLU A 12 10.48 19.99 -0.45
C GLU A 12 9.25 20.22 -1.34
N ALA A 13 8.62 19.14 -1.81
CA ALA A 13 7.39 19.19 -2.63
C ALA A 13 6.12 19.37 -1.79
N LYS A 14 6.21 19.28 -0.46
CA LYS A 14 5.08 19.42 0.50
C LYS A 14 3.89 18.52 0.16
N PRO A 15 4.09 17.19 0.02
CA PRO A 15 2.97 16.28 -0.23
C PRO A 15 2.07 16.21 1.00
N GLU A 16 0.78 15.98 0.78
CA GLU A 16 -0.18 15.78 1.87
C GLU A 16 0.07 14.45 2.60
N ILE A 17 0.45 13.40 1.87
CA ILE A 17 0.70 12.06 2.42
C ILE A 17 2.01 11.53 1.84
N ILE A 18 2.85 10.94 2.69
CA ILE A 18 4.04 10.19 2.27
C ILE A 18 3.81 8.70 2.54
N ALA A 19 3.92 7.87 1.49
CA ALA A 19 3.86 6.43 1.61
C ALA A 19 5.24 5.84 1.90
N LEU A 20 5.30 4.94 2.89
CA LEU A 20 6.51 4.23 3.32
C LEU A 20 6.33 2.72 3.13
N ASP A 21 7.36 2.03 2.67
CA ASP A 21 7.42 0.57 2.74
C ASP A 21 7.30 0.14 4.22
N ALA A 22 6.18 -0.48 4.57
CA ALA A 22 5.90 -0.92 5.93
C ALA A 22 6.07 -2.45 6.11
N THR A 23 6.78 -3.10 5.18
CA THR A 23 7.11 -4.51 5.32
C THR A 23 8.13 -4.76 6.43
N ASN A 24 8.27 -6.03 6.84
CA ASN A 24 9.26 -6.46 7.83
C ASN A 24 10.72 -6.41 7.32
N ARG A 25 10.95 -6.08 6.05
CA ARG A 25 12.30 -5.95 5.49
C ARG A 25 13.06 -4.81 6.17
N LEU A 26 14.35 -5.04 6.44
CA LEU A 26 15.23 -3.98 6.92
C LEU A 26 15.48 -2.94 5.83
N ARG A 27 15.49 -1.66 6.22
CA ARG A 27 15.86 -0.54 5.37
C ARG A 27 17.38 -0.49 5.22
N PRO A 28 17.92 0.28 4.28
CA PRO A 28 19.37 0.49 4.16
C PRO A 28 20.01 0.81 5.52
N GLY A 29 21.15 0.20 5.78
CA GLY A 29 21.84 0.34 7.08
C GLY A 29 21.27 -0.52 8.20
N GLY A 30 20.36 -1.48 7.90
CA GLY A 30 19.79 -2.38 8.90
C GLY A 30 18.70 -1.76 9.78
N VAL A 31 18.12 -0.63 9.35
CA VAL A 31 17.11 0.11 10.11
C VAL A 31 15.75 -0.59 10.05
N THR A 32 15.13 -0.80 11.19
CA THR A 32 13.78 -1.39 11.30
C THR A 32 12.69 -0.39 10.92
N LEU A 33 11.46 -0.87 10.63
CA LEU A 33 10.31 0.01 10.38
C LEU A 33 10.06 0.97 11.55
N LYS A 34 10.10 0.47 12.78
CA LYS A 34 9.86 1.28 13.98
C LYS A 34 10.88 2.40 14.15
N GLU A 35 12.16 2.11 13.96
CA GLU A 35 13.22 3.12 14.05
C GLU A 35 13.05 4.18 12.97
N PHE A 36 12.76 3.77 11.74
CA PHE A 36 12.52 4.68 10.63
C PHE A 36 11.27 5.54 10.85
N TYR A 37 10.14 4.93 11.21
CA TYR A 37 8.91 5.63 11.55
C TYR A 37 9.15 6.69 12.64
N ASN A 38 9.84 6.33 13.71
CA ASN A 38 10.14 7.25 14.81
C ASN A 38 11.03 8.41 14.37
N ALA A 39 12.00 8.16 13.47
CA ALA A 39 12.84 9.22 12.91
C ALA A 39 12.02 10.20 12.07
N VAL A 40 11.14 9.69 11.21
CA VAL A 40 10.25 10.53 10.39
C VAL A 40 9.30 11.35 11.29
N ARG A 41 8.65 10.72 12.27
CA ARG A 41 7.74 11.42 13.19
C ARG A 41 8.43 12.48 14.06
N LYS A 42 9.68 12.26 14.43
CA LYS A 42 10.46 13.23 15.18
C LYS A 42 10.76 14.49 14.36
N GLU A 43 11.12 14.33 13.09
CA GLU A 43 11.48 15.44 12.20
C GLU A 43 10.23 16.12 11.62
N TYR A 44 9.21 15.32 11.27
CA TYR A 44 7.98 15.77 10.61
C TYR A 44 6.73 15.28 11.37
N PRO A 45 6.44 15.82 12.56
CA PRO A 45 5.39 15.30 13.44
C PRO A 45 3.98 15.36 12.83
N GLU A 46 3.70 16.38 12.01
CA GLU A 46 2.38 16.62 11.42
C GLU A 46 2.20 15.97 10.03
N GLN A 47 3.27 15.39 9.45
CA GLN A 47 3.19 14.78 8.13
C GLN A 47 2.35 13.52 8.17
N LEU A 48 1.31 13.43 7.32
CA LEU A 48 0.51 12.21 7.19
C LEU A 48 1.33 11.10 6.53
N LEU A 49 1.32 9.91 7.13
CA LEU A 49 2.07 8.76 6.68
C LEU A 49 1.13 7.60 6.32
N MET A 50 1.37 7.00 5.16
CA MET A 50 0.72 5.78 4.70
C MET A 50 1.70 4.61 4.78
N ALA A 51 1.24 3.50 5.33
CA ALA A 51 2.00 2.26 5.39
C ALA A 51 1.71 1.39 4.16
N ASP A 52 2.69 1.14 3.31
CA ASP A 52 2.58 0.18 2.21
C ASP A 52 2.86 -1.23 2.73
N CYS A 53 1.80 -2.03 2.91
CA CYS A 53 1.83 -3.37 3.50
C CYS A 53 1.63 -4.45 2.44
N SER A 54 2.15 -5.64 2.74
CA SER A 54 1.99 -6.84 1.92
C SER A 54 1.21 -7.97 2.62
N THR A 55 1.12 -7.92 3.96
CA THR A 55 0.42 -8.93 4.78
C THR A 55 -0.48 -8.28 5.83
N LEU A 56 -1.37 -9.10 6.42
CA LEU A 56 -2.21 -8.66 7.54
C LEU A 56 -1.38 -8.27 8.77
N GLU A 57 -0.33 -9.04 9.05
CA GLU A 57 0.55 -8.82 10.21
C GLU A 57 1.27 -7.46 10.10
N GLU A 58 1.74 -7.13 8.91
CA GLU A 58 2.36 -5.83 8.62
C GLU A 58 1.38 -4.69 8.78
N ALA A 59 0.15 -4.86 8.27
CA ALA A 59 -0.93 -3.87 8.41
C ALA A 59 -1.26 -3.59 9.89
N VAL A 60 -1.42 -4.64 10.70
CA VAL A 60 -1.69 -4.52 12.14
C VAL A 60 -0.50 -3.90 12.88
N TYR A 61 0.73 -4.25 12.50
CA TYR A 61 1.92 -3.66 13.11
C TYR A 61 2.06 -2.18 12.80
N ALA A 62 1.83 -1.79 11.54
CA ALA A 62 1.85 -0.39 11.12
C ALA A 62 0.75 0.44 11.80
N ASP A 63 -0.47 -0.11 11.93
CA ASP A 63 -1.56 0.49 12.68
C ASP A 63 -1.16 0.75 14.13
N GLY A 64 -0.52 -0.23 14.78
CA GLY A 64 -0.02 -0.11 16.16
C GLY A 64 1.15 0.88 16.33
N LEU A 65 1.91 1.18 15.26
CA LEU A 65 2.92 2.25 15.27
C LEU A 65 2.30 3.64 15.16
N GLY A 66 1.07 3.78 14.64
CA GLY A 66 0.37 5.04 14.48
C GLY A 66 0.49 5.66 13.08
N PHE A 67 0.61 4.85 12.03
CA PHE A 67 0.44 5.33 10.67
C PHE A 67 -0.99 5.85 10.46
N ASP A 68 -1.14 6.95 9.72
CA ASP A 68 -2.44 7.59 9.48
C ASP A 68 -3.31 6.80 8.48
N PHE A 69 -2.63 6.07 7.57
CA PHE A 69 -3.27 5.23 6.56
C PHE A 69 -2.57 3.88 6.45
N ILE A 70 -3.36 2.83 6.21
CA ILE A 70 -2.88 1.47 5.95
C ILE A 70 -3.20 1.11 4.51
N GLY A 71 -2.16 0.88 3.70
CA GLY A 71 -2.26 0.54 2.29
C GLY A 71 -1.99 -0.94 2.02
N THR A 72 -2.69 -1.53 1.04
CA THR A 72 -2.46 -2.89 0.56
C THR A 72 -1.52 -2.95 -0.65
N THR A 73 -0.72 -1.91 -0.84
CA THR A 73 0.09 -1.63 -2.03
C THR A 73 1.01 -2.78 -2.43
N LEU A 74 1.60 -3.46 -1.46
CA LEU A 74 2.63 -4.47 -1.69
C LEU A 74 2.11 -5.91 -1.68
N VAL A 75 0.79 -6.12 -1.59
CA VAL A 75 0.18 -7.47 -1.68
C VAL A 75 0.47 -8.09 -3.04
N GLY A 76 1.12 -9.25 -3.04
CA GLY A 76 1.57 -9.96 -4.25
C GLY A 76 2.93 -9.50 -4.80
N TYR A 77 3.59 -8.54 -4.13
CA TYR A 77 4.88 -7.98 -4.59
C TYR A 77 6.06 -8.27 -3.66
N THR A 78 5.86 -9.00 -2.58
CA THR A 78 6.93 -9.43 -1.65
C THR A 78 7.05 -10.95 -1.65
N GLU A 79 8.15 -11.50 -1.14
CA GLU A 79 8.31 -12.95 -1.00
C GLU A 79 7.22 -13.57 -0.12
N GLU A 80 6.79 -12.86 0.93
CA GLU A 80 5.78 -13.28 1.87
C GLU A 80 4.37 -13.31 1.24
N SER A 81 4.14 -12.49 0.21
CA SER A 81 2.82 -12.35 -0.42
C SER A 81 2.78 -12.69 -1.90
N LYS A 82 3.85 -13.20 -2.52
CA LYS A 82 3.96 -13.45 -3.97
C LYS A 82 2.86 -14.32 -4.57
N ASP A 83 2.31 -15.22 -3.77
CA ASP A 83 1.24 -16.13 -4.18
C ASP A 83 -0.16 -15.62 -3.78
N VAL A 84 -0.21 -14.44 -3.13
CA VAL A 84 -1.46 -13.81 -2.69
C VAL A 84 -1.96 -12.87 -3.77
N ARG A 85 -3.24 -13.02 -4.15
CA ARG A 85 -3.95 -12.06 -5.00
C ARG A 85 -4.98 -11.32 -4.16
N ILE A 86 -5.03 -10.02 -4.34
CA ILE A 86 -5.90 -9.16 -3.54
C ILE A 86 -7.39 -9.57 -3.59
N GLU A 87 -7.83 -10.12 -4.74
CA GLU A 87 -9.21 -10.57 -4.95
C GLU A 87 -9.52 -11.98 -4.42
N GLN A 88 -8.54 -12.74 -3.92
CA GLN A 88 -8.77 -14.09 -3.39
C GLN A 88 -9.83 -14.11 -2.30
N ASN A 89 -10.66 -15.16 -2.31
CA ASN A 89 -11.73 -15.37 -1.33
C ASN A 89 -12.61 -14.13 -1.14
N ASP A 90 -12.95 -13.48 -2.26
CA ASP A 90 -13.78 -12.28 -2.27
C ASP A 90 -13.16 -11.12 -1.46
N PHE A 91 -11.88 -10.84 -1.71
CA PHE A 91 -11.11 -9.81 -1.01
C PHE A 91 -10.98 -10.04 0.51
N ALA A 92 -10.82 -11.29 0.92
CA ALA A 92 -10.74 -11.66 2.34
C ALA A 92 -9.67 -10.86 3.09
N LEU A 93 -8.49 -10.65 2.50
CA LEU A 93 -7.41 -9.90 3.13
C LEU A 93 -7.83 -8.46 3.47
N ILE A 94 -8.50 -7.76 2.53
CA ILE A 94 -9.00 -6.39 2.80
C ILE A 94 -10.00 -6.40 3.95
N ARG A 95 -10.90 -7.38 3.96
CA ARG A 95 -11.90 -7.53 5.03
C ARG A 95 -11.24 -7.78 6.39
N GLU A 96 -10.23 -8.64 6.43
CA GLU A 96 -9.48 -8.92 7.65
C GLU A 96 -8.72 -7.70 8.15
N ILE A 97 -8.07 -6.93 7.25
CA ILE A 97 -7.40 -5.68 7.61
C ILE A 97 -8.43 -4.71 8.21
N LEU A 98 -9.56 -4.45 7.52
CA LEU A 98 -10.61 -3.56 8.02
C LEU A 98 -11.15 -3.93 9.40
N ASN A 99 -11.16 -5.24 9.74
CA ASN A 99 -11.61 -5.73 11.04
C ASN A 99 -10.55 -5.61 12.16
N ARG A 100 -9.28 -5.42 11.81
CA ARG A 100 -8.16 -5.50 12.75
C ARG A 100 -7.45 -4.19 12.99
N VAL A 101 -7.53 -3.25 12.03
CA VAL A 101 -6.89 -1.93 12.14
C VAL A 101 -7.90 -0.85 12.51
N THR A 102 -7.41 0.21 13.10
CA THR A 102 -8.22 1.36 13.55
C THR A 102 -8.07 2.57 12.64
N HIS A 103 -6.95 2.67 11.93
CA HIS A 103 -6.69 3.73 10.98
C HIS A 103 -7.34 3.45 9.61
N ARG A 104 -7.39 4.49 8.78
CA ARG A 104 -8.04 4.44 7.47
C ARG A 104 -7.33 3.48 6.52
N VAL A 105 -8.08 2.61 5.86
CA VAL A 105 -7.53 1.67 4.88
C VAL A 105 -7.65 2.24 3.47
N ILE A 106 -6.53 2.24 2.74
CA ILE A 106 -6.47 2.57 1.30
C ILE A 106 -6.20 1.26 0.56
N ALA A 107 -7.14 0.83 -0.26
CA ALA A 107 -6.96 -0.37 -1.07
C ALA A 107 -6.18 -0.05 -2.34
N GLU A 108 -5.04 -0.68 -2.49
CA GLU A 108 -4.13 -0.52 -3.63
C GLU A 108 -3.52 -1.86 -4.02
N GLY A 109 -3.01 -1.95 -5.23
CA GLY A 109 -2.38 -3.15 -5.76
C GLY A 109 -3.37 -4.09 -6.47
N ASN A 110 -3.20 -4.25 -7.79
CA ASN A 110 -4.01 -5.14 -8.63
C ASN A 110 -5.54 -4.89 -8.64
N ILE A 111 -6.00 -3.72 -8.18
CA ILE A 111 -7.37 -3.26 -8.37
C ILE A 111 -7.44 -2.58 -9.73
N ASN A 112 -7.74 -3.37 -10.77
CA ASN A 112 -7.52 -3.03 -12.16
C ASN A 112 -8.80 -3.05 -13.03
N THR A 113 -9.97 -3.19 -12.40
CA THR A 113 -11.27 -3.07 -13.09
C THR A 113 -12.26 -2.24 -12.27
N PRO A 114 -13.25 -1.61 -12.93
CA PRO A 114 -14.31 -0.84 -12.25
C PRO A 114 -15.09 -1.69 -11.22
N GLU A 115 -15.33 -2.97 -11.52
CA GLU A 115 -16.06 -3.90 -10.65
C GLU A 115 -15.29 -4.14 -9.35
N LYS A 116 -13.96 -4.32 -9.42
CA LYS A 116 -13.11 -4.44 -8.23
C LYS A 116 -13.14 -3.17 -7.39
N VAL A 117 -13.07 -2.00 -8.03
CA VAL A 117 -13.19 -0.69 -7.33
C VAL A 117 -14.51 -0.61 -6.59
N HIS A 118 -15.63 -0.86 -7.29
CA HIS A 118 -16.97 -0.83 -6.69
C HIS A 118 -17.08 -1.79 -5.49
N LYS A 119 -16.61 -3.02 -5.68
CA LYS A 119 -16.64 -4.06 -4.64
C LYS A 119 -15.87 -3.62 -3.39
N VAL A 120 -14.63 -3.17 -3.56
CA VAL A 120 -13.73 -2.81 -2.46
C VAL A 120 -14.22 -1.56 -1.74
N MET A 121 -14.70 -0.54 -2.47
CA MET A 121 -15.35 0.64 -1.85
C MET A 121 -16.57 0.24 -1.01
N GLY A 122 -17.37 -0.71 -1.49
CA GLY A 122 -18.52 -1.23 -0.74
C GLY A 122 -18.16 -1.99 0.55
N MET A 123 -16.89 -2.36 0.73
CA MET A 123 -16.39 -2.99 1.97
C MET A 123 -16.06 -1.98 3.07
N GLY A 124 -15.99 -0.68 2.75
CA GLY A 124 -15.76 0.38 3.72
C GLY A 124 -14.31 0.88 3.79
N VAL A 125 -13.47 0.62 2.77
CA VAL A 125 -12.16 1.27 2.68
C VAL A 125 -12.33 2.79 2.51
N TYR A 126 -11.35 3.54 2.96
CA TYR A 126 -11.36 5.00 2.86
C TYR A 126 -11.20 5.48 1.41
N SER A 127 -10.33 4.83 0.64
CA SER A 127 -10.06 5.15 -0.76
C SER A 127 -9.54 3.94 -1.52
N VAL A 128 -9.53 4.03 -2.86
CA VAL A 128 -8.95 3.03 -3.76
C VAL A 128 -7.98 3.71 -4.71
N VAL A 129 -6.80 3.10 -4.87
CA VAL A 129 -5.81 3.54 -5.85
C VAL A 129 -5.80 2.60 -7.06
N VAL A 130 -5.98 3.15 -8.25
CA VAL A 130 -5.87 2.44 -9.52
C VAL A 130 -4.69 3.01 -10.30
N GLY A 131 -3.64 2.22 -10.45
CA GLY A 131 -2.41 2.64 -11.11
C GLY A 131 -2.33 2.18 -12.57
N THR A 132 -1.62 1.10 -12.82
CA THR A 132 -1.25 0.59 -14.16
C THR A 132 -2.41 0.50 -15.15
N ALA A 133 -3.62 0.14 -14.69
CA ALA A 133 -4.81 0.03 -15.53
C ALA A 133 -5.29 1.39 -16.11
N ILE A 134 -4.78 2.51 -15.61
CA ILE A 134 -5.10 3.86 -16.09
C ILE A 134 -3.86 4.53 -16.69
N THR A 135 -2.70 4.37 -16.05
CA THR A 135 -1.51 5.18 -16.34
C THR A 135 -0.53 4.55 -17.31
N ARG A 136 -0.73 3.27 -17.70
CA ARG A 136 0.19 2.53 -18.60
C ARG A 136 -0.54 2.02 -19.85
N PRO A 137 -0.69 2.83 -20.90
CA PRO A 137 -1.37 2.44 -22.15
C PRO A 137 -0.81 1.15 -22.75
N GLN A 138 0.50 0.93 -22.71
CA GLN A 138 1.15 -0.27 -23.21
C GLN A 138 0.74 -1.55 -22.45
N ALA A 139 0.48 -1.45 -21.15
CA ALA A 139 -0.01 -2.57 -20.36
C ALA A 139 -1.47 -2.88 -20.71
N ILE A 140 -2.28 -1.84 -20.85
CA ILE A 140 -3.70 -1.96 -21.27
C ILE A 140 -3.77 -2.60 -22.64
N THR A 141 -3.01 -2.09 -23.62
CA THR A 141 -2.96 -2.65 -25.01
C THR A 141 -2.58 -4.12 -25.01
N ARG A 142 -1.62 -4.53 -24.17
CA ARG A 142 -1.20 -5.93 -24.06
C ARG A 142 -2.33 -6.86 -23.64
N GLU A 143 -3.22 -6.43 -22.75
CA GLU A 143 -4.37 -7.25 -22.34
C GLU A 143 -5.36 -7.46 -23.52
N PHE A 144 -5.55 -6.46 -24.37
CA PHE A 144 -6.37 -6.63 -25.58
C PHE A 144 -5.70 -7.57 -26.61
N VAL A 145 -4.38 -7.45 -26.80
CA VAL A 145 -3.64 -8.32 -27.73
C VAL A 145 -3.68 -9.78 -27.28
N LYS A 146 -3.52 -10.07 -25.99
CA LYS A 146 -3.64 -11.43 -25.45
C LYS A 146 -4.99 -12.10 -25.79
N ALA A 147 -6.05 -11.33 -25.94
CA ALA A 147 -7.35 -11.87 -26.33
C ALA A 147 -7.43 -12.37 -27.77
N LEU A 148 -6.46 -11.98 -28.62
CA LEU A 148 -6.35 -12.41 -30.01
C LEU A 148 -5.53 -13.70 -30.20
N GLU A 149 -4.78 -14.10 -29.16
CA GLU A 149 -3.85 -15.24 -29.18
C GLU A 149 -4.51 -16.57 -28.78
N LYS A 150 -5.86 -16.66 -28.88
CA LYS A 150 -6.65 -17.87 -28.51
C LYS A 150 -6.95 -18.73 -29.74
#